data_f97a321968c5e43538e76a939760e15f
#
_entry.id   f97a321968c5e43538e76a939760e15f
#
_cell.length_a   1.000
_cell.length_b   1.000
_cell.length_c   1.000
_cell.angle_alpha   90.00
_cell.angle_beta   90.00
_cell.angle_gamma   90.00
#
_symmetry.space_group_name_H-M   'P 1'
#
loop_
_entity.id
_entity.type
_entity.pdbx_description
1 polymer ?
#
loop_
_entity_poly.entity_id
_entity_poly.type
_entity_poly.pdbx_seq_one_letter_code
_entity_poly.pdbx_strand_id
1 'polypeptide(L)'
;MQDIKIAMIGGGFMGKAHSLAYSAMPMFFWPAPARPVKHVVVDATEDLARTAADRYGWNTSSSSWEAVINDPEVDLVDIATPNNLHAEIAIAAAEAGKHVICEKPLAPTSAEALQMLEAVERAGVVSAVAFNYRRTPAVALAKKYIDEGAIGRILNFRGTYLQDWSADPDSPLSWRFQKKIAGSGAVGDIGSHVVDIARYLVGEISAVNSITSTYIAERPLQTSGFDALGGASRSDGPRGAVDVDDEAISLVRFHNGAVGSIEATRNAWGRNN
;
A
#
# COMPACT_ATOMS: atom_id res chain seq x y z
N MET A 1 -22.60 15.18 -13.48
CA MET A 1 -21.38 14.60 -12.89
C MET A 1 -21.52 13.09 -13.01
N GLN A 2 -20.50 12.44 -13.55
CA GLN A 2 -20.53 10.98 -13.72
C GLN A 2 -20.35 10.28 -12.36
N ASP A 3 -21.13 9.23 -12.12
CA ASP A 3 -20.92 8.34 -10.99
C ASP A 3 -19.87 7.31 -11.33
N ILE A 4 -18.97 7.01 -10.38
CA ILE A 4 -18.02 5.93 -10.45
C ILE A 4 -18.34 4.98 -9.29
N LYS A 5 -18.88 3.83 -9.60
CA LYS A 5 -19.24 2.79 -8.63
C LYS A 5 -18.01 1.97 -8.26
N ILE A 6 -17.67 1.99 -7.00
CA ILE A 6 -16.42 1.43 -6.46
C ILE A 6 -16.71 0.15 -5.69
N ALA A 7 -15.92 -0.87 -5.95
CA ALA A 7 -15.78 -2.06 -5.13
C ALA A 7 -14.48 -1.97 -4.32
N MET A 8 -14.58 -1.99 -3.00
CA MET A 8 -13.43 -2.03 -2.08
C MET A 8 -13.17 -3.48 -1.69
N ILE A 9 -11.99 -4.00 -2.00
CA ILE A 9 -11.58 -5.34 -1.59
C ILE A 9 -10.60 -5.23 -0.42
N GLY A 10 -11.09 -5.53 0.79
CA GLY A 10 -10.38 -5.35 2.06
C GLY A 10 -10.92 -4.17 2.87
N GLY A 11 -11.72 -4.43 3.90
CA GLY A 11 -12.32 -3.44 4.80
C GLY A 11 -11.45 -3.06 6.01
N GLY A 12 -10.17 -3.49 6.03
CA GLY A 12 -9.23 -3.23 7.11
C GLY A 12 -8.78 -1.76 7.22
N PHE A 13 -7.58 -1.54 7.78
CA PHE A 13 -7.05 -0.19 8.03
C PHE A 13 -6.98 0.66 6.75
N MET A 14 -6.44 0.14 5.65
CA MET A 14 -6.37 0.89 4.39
C MET A 14 -7.75 1.04 3.74
N GLY A 15 -8.59 0.01 3.79
CA GLY A 15 -9.99 0.14 3.32
C GLY A 15 -10.77 1.22 4.05
N LYS A 16 -10.55 1.39 5.36
CA LYS A 16 -11.09 2.52 6.13
C LYS A 16 -10.57 3.87 5.61
N ALA A 17 -9.24 3.97 5.38
CA ALA A 17 -8.62 5.21 4.91
C ALA A 17 -9.12 5.62 3.51
N HIS A 18 -9.22 4.66 2.59
CA HIS A 18 -9.76 4.89 1.25
C HIS A 18 -11.26 5.24 1.29
N SER A 19 -12.04 4.57 2.14
CA SER A 19 -13.46 4.90 2.34
C SER A 19 -13.66 6.35 2.81
N LEU A 20 -12.79 6.83 3.71
CA LEU A 20 -12.77 8.22 4.14
C LEU A 20 -12.39 9.16 2.99
N ALA A 21 -11.38 8.81 2.19
CA ALA A 21 -10.94 9.59 1.05
C ALA A 21 -12.05 9.74 0.01
N TYR A 22 -12.77 8.68 -0.33
CA TYR A 22 -13.93 8.74 -1.22
C TYR A 22 -15.05 9.64 -0.69
N SER A 23 -15.33 9.58 0.61
CA SER A 23 -16.33 10.45 1.23
C SER A 23 -15.92 11.92 1.23
N ALA A 24 -14.63 12.21 1.40
CA ALA A 24 -14.08 13.55 1.48
C ALA A 24 -13.77 14.18 0.10
N MET A 25 -13.58 13.37 -0.93
CA MET A 25 -13.14 13.84 -2.26
C MET A 25 -13.98 15.01 -2.80
N PRO A 26 -15.33 15.00 -2.75
CA PRO A 26 -16.11 16.11 -3.27
C PRO A 26 -15.95 17.43 -2.51
N MET A 27 -15.43 17.37 -1.27
CA MET A 27 -15.15 18.57 -0.47
C MET A 27 -13.81 19.21 -0.83
N PHE A 28 -12.83 18.40 -1.26
CA PHE A 28 -11.50 18.88 -1.63
C PHE A 28 -11.39 19.29 -3.10
N PHE A 29 -12.22 18.72 -3.98
CA PHE A 29 -12.20 18.99 -5.40
C PHE A 29 -13.53 19.62 -5.83
N TRP A 30 -13.52 20.91 -6.16
CA TRP A 30 -14.73 21.62 -6.58
C TRP A 30 -14.52 22.41 -7.88
N PRO A 31 -15.31 22.17 -8.95
CA PRO A 31 -16.26 21.04 -9.05
C PRO A 31 -15.53 19.69 -9.08
N ALA A 32 -16.11 18.68 -8.44
CA ALA A 32 -15.52 17.34 -8.44
C ALA A 32 -15.54 16.75 -9.87
N PRO A 33 -14.48 16.07 -10.30
CA PRO A 33 -14.40 15.51 -11.66
C PRO A 33 -15.38 14.36 -11.86
N ALA A 34 -15.67 13.61 -10.82
CA ALA A 34 -16.66 12.52 -10.76
C ALA A 34 -17.20 12.38 -9.34
N ARG A 35 -18.29 11.64 -9.18
CA ARG A 35 -18.85 11.29 -7.87
C ARG A 35 -18.47 9.84 -7.52
N PRO A 36 -17.62 9.61 -6.51
CA PRO A 36 -17.36 8.26 -6.03
C PRO A 36 -18.60 7.71 -5.31
N VAL A 37 -19.05 6.54 -5.72
CA VAL A 37 -20.15 5.80 -5.11
C VAL A 37 -19.55 4.57 -4.43
N LYS A 38 -19.62 4.52 -3.11
CA LYS A 38 -19.19 3.37 -2.31
C LYS A 38 -20.23 2.24 -2.49
N HIS A 39 -20.07 1.46 -3.58
CA HIS A 39 -21.06 0.49 -4.03
C HIS A 39 -21.02 -0.76 -3.17
N VAL A 40 -19.87 -1.43 -3.08
CA VAL A 40 -19.73 -2.68 -2.33
C VAL A 40 -18.38 -2.74 -1.63
N VAL A 41 -18.34 -3.26 -0.39
CA VAL A 41 -17.09 -3.64 0.29
C VAL A 41 -17.03 -5.14 0.49
N VAL A 42 -15.84 -5.70 0.23
CA VAL A 42 -15.56 -7.13 0.39
C VAL A 42 -14.55 -7.33 1.50
N ASP A 43 -14.77 -8.34 2.32
CA ASP A 43 -13.79 -8.78 3.32
C ASP A 43 -13.79 -10.31 3.45
N ALA A 44 -12.84 -10.88 4.20
CA ALA A 44 -12.61 -12.32 4.32
C ALA A 44 -13.83 -13.12 4.83
N THR A 45 -14.74 -12.47 5.57
CA THR A 45 -15.99 -13.07 6.03
C THR A 45 -17.14 -12.09 5.87
N GLU A 46 -18.37 -12.63 5.77
CA GLU A 46 -19.59 -11.82 5.66
C GLU A 46 -19.77 -10.85 6.84
N ASP A 47 -19.41 -11.27 8.05
CA ASP A 47 -19.53 -10.42 9.24
C ASP A 47 -18.51 -9.25 9.22
N LEU A 48 -17.29 -9.48 8.75
CA LEU A 48 -16.28 -8.43 8.59
C LEU A 48 -16.70 -7.45 7.49
N ALA A 49 -17.16 -7.97 6.35
CA ALA A 49 -17.63 -7.15 5.24
C ALA A 49 -18.84 -6.28 5.64
N ARG A 50 -19.84 -6.87 6.30
CA ARG A 50 -21.00 -6.14 6.82
C ARG A 50 -20.60 -5.07 7.84
N THR A 51 -19.71 -5.41 8.78
CA THR A 51 -19.19 -4.44 9.75
C THR A 51 -18.50 -3.26 9.07
N ALA A 52 -17.70 -3.53 8.04
CA ALA A 52 -17.04 -2.49 7.26
C ALA A 52 -18.07 -1.64 6.48
N ALA A 53 -19.09 -2.26 5.89
CA ALA A 53 -20.15 -1.56 5.18
C ALA A 53 -20.88 -0.58 6.09
N ASP A 54 -21.33 -1.05 7.25
CA ASP A 54 -22.07 -0.25 8.23
C ASP A 54 -21.21 0.92 8.76
N ARG A 55 -19.94 0.66 9.09
CA ARG A 55 -19.04 1.66 9.68
C ARG A 55 -18.57 2.72 8.70
N TYR A 56 -18.35 2.34 7.44
CA TYR A 56 -17.72 3.23 6.46
C TYR A 56 -18.71 3.74 5.40
N GLY A 57 -19.98 3.30 5.50
CA GLY A 57 -21.07 3.76 4.65
C GLY A 57 -21.00 3.22 3.22
N TRP A 58 -20.73 1.94 3.05
CA TRP A 58 -20.87 1.23 1.78
C TRP A 58 -22.31 0.77 1.60
N ASN A 59 -22.79 0.78 0.35
CA ASN A 59 -24.19 0.42 0.07
C ASN A 59 -24.48 -1.05 0.33
N THR A 60 -23.50 -1.93 0.02
CA THR A 60 -23.61 -3.38 0.18
C THR A 60 -22.30 -3.99 0.67
N SER A 61 -22.34 -5.26 1.06
CA SER A 61 -21.18 -6.06 1.47
C SER A 61 -21.16 -7.42 0.78
N SER A 62 -20.01 -8.03 0.67
CA SER A 62 -19.81 -9.40 0.14
C SER A 62 -18.60 -10.06 0.78
N SER A 63 -18.59 -11.40 0.83
CA SER A 63 -17.39 -12.18 1.19
C SER A 63 -16.70 -12.78 -0.03
N SER A 64 -17.19 -12.53 -1.26
CA SER A 64 -16.56 -12.99 -2.51
C SER A 64 -16.19 -11.81 -3.39
N TRP A 65 -14.88 -11.62 -3.59
CA TRP A 65 -14.36 -10.62 -4.53
C TRP A 65 -14.60 -11.05 -5.99
N GLU A 66 -14.62 -12.37 -6.28
CA GLU A 66 -14.86 -12.90 -7.62
C GLU A 66 -16.27 -12.54 -8.11
N ALA A 67 -17.27 -12.67 -7.23
CA ALA A 67 -18.63 -12.27 -7.56
C ALA A 67 -18.74 -10.78 -7.84
N VAL A 68 -18.05 -9.97 -7.04
CA VAL A 68 -18.07 -8.49 -7.14
C VAL A 68 -17.34 -7.98 -8.38
N ILE A 69 -16.24 -8.59 -8.78
CA ILE A 69 -15.53 -8.23 -10.02
C ILE A 69 -16.42 -8.45 -11.26
N ASN A 70 -17.26 -9.50 -11.24
CA ASN A 70 -18.18 -9.78 -12.32
C ASN A 70 -19.50 -8.97 -12.28
N ASP A 71 -19.68 -8.12 -11.28
CA ASP A 71 -20.84 -7.23 -11.20
C ASP A 71 -20.72 -6.14 -12.29
N PRO A 72 -21.68 -6.03 -13.24
CA PRO A 72 -21.67 -5.00 -14.28
C PRO A 72 -21.81 -3.58 -13.74
N GLU A 73 -22.31 -3.43 -12.52
CA GLU A 73 -22.46 -2.13 -11.86
C GLU A 73 -21.16 -1.57 -11.29
N VAL A 74 -20.09 -2.37 -11.17
CA VAL A 74 -18.79 -1.94 -10.67
C VAL A 74 -17.96 -1.33 -11.80
N ASP A 75 -17.47 -0.10 -11.61
CA ASP A 75 -16.58 0.59 -12.55
C ASP A 75 -15.10 0.47 -12.14
N LEU A 76 -14.85 0.53 -10.83
CA LEU A 76 -13.51 0.58 -10.23
C LEU A 76 -13.38 -0.43 -9.10
N VAL A 77 -12.32 -1.21 -9.13
CA VAL A 77 -11.92 -2.12 -8.03
C VAL A 77 -10.74 -1.48 -7.29
N ASP A 78 -10.91 -1.27 -5.99
CA ASP A 78 -9.90 -0.74 -5.08
C ASP A 78 -9.43 -1.85 -4.14
N ILE A 79 -8.14 -2.22 -4.23
CA ILE A 79 -7.57 -3.40 -3.58
C ILE A 79 -6.74 -2.98 -2.38
N ALA A 80 -7.21 -3.31 -1.19
CA ALA A 80 -6.59 -3.00 0.11
C ALA A 80 -6.42 -4.27 0.97
N THR A 81 -6.19 -5.41 0.33
CA THR A 81 -5.96 -6.72 0.93
C THR A 81 -4.51 -6.89 1.43
N PRO A 82 -4.15 -8.03 2.06
CA PRO A 82 -2.75 -8.44 2.17
C PRO A 82 -2.09 -8.60 0.79
N ASN A 83 -0.78 -8.33 0.72
CA ASN A 83 -0.03 -8.16 -0.53
C ASN A 83 -0.10 -9.36 -1.49
N ASN A 84 -0.14 -10.57 -0.96
CA ASN A 84 -0.20 -11.81 -1.75
C ASN A 84 -1.48 -11.98 -2.59
N LEU A 85 -2.52 -11.21 -2.29
CA LEU A 85 -3.78 -11.24 -3.03
C LEU A 85 -3.87 -10.16 -4.12
N HIS A 86 -2.96 -9.20 -4.11
CA HIS A 86 -3.01 -8.04 -5.02
C HIS A 86 -3.01 -8.48 -6.49
N ALA A 87 -2.09 -9.36 -6.88
CA ALA A 87 -1.91 -9.75 -8.27
C ALA A 87 -3.14 -10.49 -8.82
N GLU A 88 -3.63 -11.49 -8.10
CA GLU A 88 -4.79 -12.28 -8.52
C GLU A 88 -6.02 -11.40 -8.73
N ILE A 89 -6.33 -10.55 -7.74
CA ILE A 89 -7.51 -9.67 -7.79
C ILE A 89 -7.36 -8.60 -8.88
N ALA A 90 -6.19 -7.97 -9.01
CA ALA A 90 -5.97 -6.91 -9.99
C ALA A 90 -6.02 -7.43 -11.44
N ILE A 91 -5.45 -8.62 -11.69
CA ILE A 91 -5.50 -9.26 -13.01
C ILE A 91 -6.95 -9.59 -13.37
N ALA A 92 -7.68 -10.25 -12.46
CA ALA A 92 -9.08 -10.60 -12.69
C ALA A 92 -9.95 -9.33 -12.92
N ALA A 93 -9.73 -8.28 -12.14
CA ALA A 93 -10.45 -7.01 -12.32
C ALA A 93 -10.17 -6.38 -13.69
N ALA A 94 -8.91 -6.34 -14.12
CA ALA A 94 -8.52 -5.82 -15.42
C ALA A 94 -9.14 -6.63 -16.56
N GLU A 95 -9.09 -7.98 -16.48
CA GLU A 95 -9.69 -8.88 -17.48
C GLU A 95 -11.22 -8.75 -17.56
N ALA A 96 -11.87 -8.39 -16.44
CA ALA A 96 -13.29 -8.04 -16.40
C ALA A 96 -13.59 -6.61 -16.88
N GLY A 97 -12.58 -5.87 -17.38
CA GLY A 97 -12.72 -4.50 -17.87
C GLY A 97 -12.89 -3.43 -16.80
N LYS A 98 -12.59 -3.74 -15.54
CA LYS A 98 -12.69 -2.79 -14.43
C LYS A 98 -11.41 -1.95 -14.30
N HIS A 99 -11.55 -0.68 -13.95
CA HIS A 99 -10.42 0.13 -13.52
C HIS A 99 -9.88 -0.38 -12.18
N VAL A 100 -8.59 -0.18 -11.90
CA VAL A 100 -7.94 -0.74 -10.73
C VAL A 100 -7.16 0.30 -9.94
N ILE A 101 -7.40 0.39 -8.63
CA ILE A 101 -6.46 0.98 -7.67
C ILE A 101 -5.96 -0.16 -6.79
N CYS A 102 -4.66 -0.26 -6.60
CA CYS A 102 -4.08 -1.30 -5.75
C CYS A 102 -3.18 -0.66 -4.70
N GLU A 103 -3.29 -1.11 -3.45
CA GLU A 103 -2.38 -0.72 -2.39
C GLU A 103 -0.93 -1.12 -2.69
N LYS A 104 -0.03 -0.40 -2.04
CA LYS A 104 1.41 -0.67 -2.09
C LYS A 104 1.82 -1.69 -1.01
N PRO A 105 2.89 -2.44 -1.22
CA PRO A 105 3.60 -2.64 -2.48
C PRO A 105 2.70 -3.34 -3.50
N LEU A 106 2.91 -3.07 -4.79
CA LEU A 106 2.01 -3.56 -5.85
C LEU A 106 1.84 -5.08 -5.83
N ALA A 107 2.92 -5.81 -5.57
CA ALA A 107 2.92 -7.27 -5.41
C ALA A 107 4.11 -7.72 -4.56
N PRO A 108 4.11 -8.95 -4.01
CA PRO A 108 5.24 -9.55 -3.31
C PRO A 108 6.50 -9.69 -4.18
N THR A 109 6.34 -9.91 -5.49
CA THR A 109 7.44 -10.11 -6.43
C THR A 109 7.31 -9.21 -7.67
N SER A 110 8.46 -8.92 -8.30
CA SER A 110 8.49 -8.18 -9.58
C SER A 110 7.81 -8.95 -10.73
N ALA A 111 7.84 -10.28 -10.69
CA ALA A 111 7.17 -11.10 -11.70
C ALA A 111 5.66 -10.95 -11.64
N GLU A 112 5.07 -10.98 -10.44
CA GLU A 112 3.64 -10.72 -10.24
C GLU A 112 3.27 -9.29 -10.63
N ALA A 113 4.08 -8.30 -10.24
CA ALA A 113 3.85 -6.90 -10.63
C ALA A 113 3.86 -6.71 -12.15
N LEU A 114 4.74 -7.44 -12.88
CA LEU A 114 4.79 -7.42 -14.33
C LEU A 114 3.52 -8.03 -14.94
N GLN A 115 3.05 -9.16 -14.41
CA GLN A 115 1.78 -9.78 -14.85
C GLN A 115 0.59 -8.84 -14.68
N MET A 116 0.54 -8.10 -13.55
CA MET A 116 -0.49 -7.08 -13.32
C MET A 116 -0.43 -5.97 -14.37
N LEU A 117 0.79 -5.45 -14.66
CA LEU A 117 0.99 -4.44 -15.69
C LEU A 117 0.53 -4.92 -17.06
N GLU A 118 0.95 -6.11 -17.48
CA GLU A 118 0.54 -6.71 -18.76
C GLU A 118 -0.97 -6.90 -18.88
N ALA A 119 -1.64 -7.28 -17.76
CA ALA A 119 -3.09 -7.44 -17.73
C ALA A 119 -3.82 -6.12 -17.94
N VAL A 120 -3.43 -5.05 -17.21
CA VAL A 120 -4.08 -3.73 -17.33
C VAL A 120 -3.81 -3.08 -18.69
N GLU A 121 -2.61 -3.24 -19.26
CA GLU A 121 -2.27 -2.75 -20.61
C GLU A 121 -3.07 -3.48 -21.69
N ARG A 122 -3.15 -4.81 -21.61
CA ARG A 122 -3.93 -5.64 -22.53
C ARG A 122 -5.43 -5.30 -22.50
N ALA A 123 -5.96 -5.08 -21.31
CA ALA A 123 -7.37 -4.71 -21.11
C ALA A 123 -7.67 -3.24 -21.47
N GLY A 124 -6.67 -2.39 -21.55
CA GLY A 124 -6.85 -0.95 -21.80
C GLY A 124 -7.56 -0.20 -20.67
N VAL A 125 -7.50 -0.72 -19.45
CA VAL A 125 -8.13 -0.10 -18.27
C VAL A 125 -7.19 0.88 -17.59
N VAL A 126 -7.75 1.83 -16.84
CA VAL A 126 -6.96 2.75 -16.02
C VAL A 126 -6.54 2.03 -14.74
N SER A 127 -5.27 2.13 -14.40
CA SER A 127 -4.74 1.55 -13.16
C SER A 127 -3.85 2.52 -12.39
N ALA A 128 -3.83 2.40 -11.07
CA ALA A 128 -2.97 3.18 -10.18
C ALA A 128 -2.50 2.35 -8.99
N VAL A 129 -1.26 2.60 -8.57
CA VAL A 129 -0.74 2.10 -7.28
C VAL A 129 -0.89 3.22 -6.25
N ALA A 130 -1.34 2.88 -5.05
CA ALA A 130 -1.67 3.84 -3.98
C ALA A 130 -0.42 4.45 -3.30
N PHE A 131 0.55 4.95 -4.07
CA PHE A 131 1.66 5.74 -3.57
C PHE A 131 1.20 7.18 -3.27
N ASN A 132 0.42 7.33 -2.22
CA ASN A 132 -0.27 8.57 -1.85
C ASN A 132 0.69 9.72 -1.48
N TYR A 133 1.90 9.45 -1.02
CA TYR A 133 2.85 10.50 -0.60
C TYR A 133 3.29 11.43 -1.72
N ARG A 134 3.26 11.01 -2.97
CA ARG A 134 3.45 11.92 -4.13
C ARG A 134 2.42 13.04 -4.15
N ARG A 135 1.24 12.86 -3.54
CA ARG A 135 0.12 13.79 -3.54
C ARG A 135 0.11 14.73 -2.34
N THR A 136 1.02 14.54 -1.38
CA THR A 136 1.15 15.51 -0.28
C THR A 136 1.59 16.87 -0.83
N PRO A 137 1.01 17.99 -0.34
CA PRO A 137 1.29 19.32 -0.89
C PRO A 137 2.77 19.67 -0.92
N ALA A 138 3.54 19.28 0.11
CA ALA A 138 4.97 19.56 0.18
C ALA A 138 5.77 18.81 -0.90
N VAL A 139 5.45 17.53 -1.16
CA VAL A 139 6.11 16.73 -2.20
C VAL A 139 5.74 17.23 -3.59
N ALA A 140 4.47 17.58 -3.81
CA ALA A 140 4.01 18.16 -5.07
C ALA A 140 4.71 19.51 -5.34
N LEU A 141 4.88 20.37 -4.32
CA LEU A 141 5.59 21.64 -4.44
C LEU A 141 7.08 21.43 -4.72
N ALA A 142 7.72 20.47 -4.03
CA ALA A 142 9.12 20.10 -4.29
C ALA A 142 9.31 19.64 -5.74
N LYS A 143 8.42 18.78 -6.25
CA LYS A 143 8.44 18.35 -7.65
C LYS A 143 8.32 19.51 -8.61
N LYS A 144 7.41 20.44 -8.36
CA LYS A 144 7.24 21.65 -9.18
C LYS A 144 8.54 22.45 -9.25
N TYR A 145 9.19 22.74 -8.13
CA TYR A 145 10.45 23.50 -8.11
C TYR A 145 11.59 22.76 -8.85
N ILE A 146 11.63 21.45 -8.74
CA ILE A 146 12.59 20.63 -9.48
C ILE A 146 12.35 20.73 -10.98
N ASP A 147 11.11 20.57 -11.44
CA ASP A 147 10.73 20.60 -12.85
C ASP A 147 10.93 21.97 -13.50
N GLU A 148 10.74 23.05 -12.72
CA GLU A 148 11.01 24.44 -13.13
C GLU A 148 12.51 24.79 -13.09
N GLY A 149 13.38 23.87 -12.65
CA GLY A 149 14.83 24.09 -12.54
C GLY A 149 15.24 25.03 -11.40
N ALA A 150 14.34 25.35 -10.47
CA ALA A 150 14.57 26.32 -9.41
C ALA A 150 15.72 25.97 -8.46
N ILE A 151 16.01 24.66 -8.29
CA ILE A 151 17.11 24.17 -7.46
C ILE A 151 18.33 23.71 -8.28
N GLY A 152 18.27 23.83 -9.62
CA GLY A 152 19.30 23.37 -10.52
C GLY A 152 19.42 21.84 -10.56
N ARG A 153 20.64 21.34 -10.85
CA ARG A 153 20.88 19.89 -10.93
C ARG A 153 20.86 19.25 -9.56
N ILE A 154 20.08 18.19 -9.41
CA ILE A 154 20.07 17.38 -8.18
C ILE A 154 21.39 16.61 -8.07
N LEU A 155 22.06 16.73 -6.95
CA LEU A 155 23.34 16.08 -6.66
C LEU A 155 23.20 14.91 -5.70
N ASN A 156 22.28 15.04 -4.72
CA ASN A 156 22.12 14.06 -3.66
C ASN A 156 20.64 13.93 -3.25
N PHE A 157 20.23 12.71 -2.87
CA PHE A 157 18.97 12.39 -2.23
C PHE A 157 19.22 11.68 -0.91
N ARG A 158 18.50 12.07 0.13
CA ARG A 158 18.47 11.35 1.41
C ARG A 158 17.03 11.20 1.83
N GLY A 159 16.58 9.95 1.94
CA GLY A 159 15.22 9.63 2.37
C GLY A 159 15.23 8.63 3.51
N THR A 160 14.47 8.92 4.55
CA THR A 160 14.29 8.00 5.68
C THR A 160 12.81 7.82 5.98
N TYR A 161 12.42 6.61 6.32
CA TYR A 161 11.11 6.33 6.87
C TYR A 161 11.26 5.46 8.12
N LEU A 162 11.09 6.09 9.27
CA LEU A 162 11.35 5.51 10.57
C LEU A 162 10.04 5.42 11.35
N GLN A 163 9.67 4.21 11.76
CA GLN A 163 8.47 3.94 12.56
C GLN A 163 8.83 3.03 13.73
N ASP A 164 7.99 3.00 14.77
CA ASP A 164 8.19 2.17 15.95
C ASP A 164 7.09 1.13 16.19
N TRP A 165 6.09 1.05 15.32
CA TRP A 165 4.92 0.22 15.55
C TRP A 165 5.22 -1.28 15.71
N SER A 166 6.37 -1.75 15.23
CA SER A 166 6.81 -3.13 15.38
C SER A 166 7.99 -3.31 16.35
N ALA A 167 8.40 -2.25 17.04
CA ALA A 167 9.56 -2.27 17.93
C ALA A 167 9.36 -3.11 19.20
N ASP A 168 8.12 -3.29 19.64
CA ASP A 168 7.81 -4.19 20.76
C ASP A 168 7.88 -5.67 20.30
N PRO A 169 8.80 -6.50 20.84
CA PRO A 169 8.91 -7.91 20.46
C PRO A 169 7.70 -8.76 20.88
N ASP A 170 6.84 -8.25 21.75
CA ASP A 170 5.62 -8.92 22.17
C ASP A 170 4.39 -8.53 21.33
N SER A 171 4.56 -7.65 20.34
CA SER A 171 3.53 -7.40 19.33
C SER A 171 3.24 -8.67 18.52
N PRO A 172 1.96 -9.00 18.26
CA PRO A 172 1.57 -10.24 17.59
C PRO A 172 2.17 -10.41 16.21
N LEU A 173 2.43 -11.66 15.82
CA LEU A 173 2.85 -12.05 14.48
C LEU A 173 1.70 -11.80 13.49
N SER A 174 1.72 -10.65 12.83
CA SER A 174 0.79 -10.36 11.74
C SER A 174 1.34 -10.87 10.40
N TRP A 175 0.52 -10.82 9.35
CA TRP A 175 0.92 -11.19 8.00
C TRP A 175 2.11 -10.36 7.47
N ARG A 176 2.30 -9.13 7.99
CA ARG A 176 3.42 -8.23 7.62
C ARG A 176 4.80 -8.73 8.03
N PHE A 177 4.86 -9.75 8.88
CA PHE A 177 6.10 -10.40 9.33
C PHE A 177 6.36 -11.73 8.62
N GLN A 178 5.52 -12.12 7.64
CA GLN A 178 5.58 -13.37 6.93
C GLN A 178 5.88 -13.13 5.44
N LYS A 179 7.05 -13.54 4.98
CA LYS A 179 7.52 -13.30 3.60
C LYS A 179 6.57 -13.85 2.54
N LYS A 180 5.96 -15.01 2.81
CA LYS A 180 5.01 -15.63 1.90
C LYS A 180 3.79 -14.72 1.60
N ILE A 181 3.42 -13.85 2.53
CA ILE A 181 2.25 -12.97 2.41
C ILE A 181 2.68 -11.54 2.05
N ALA A 182 3.65 -11.02 2.78
CA ALA A 182 4.09 -9.63 2.63
C ALA A 182 5.11 -9.41 1.48
N GLY A 183 5.89 -10.44 1.12
CA GLY A 183 6.99 -10.35 0.16
C GLY A 183 8.30 -9.87 0.79
N SER A 184 8.26 -8.82 1.61
CA SER A 184 9.37 -8.21 2.34
C SER A 184 8.87 -7.53 3.61
N GLY A 185 9.79 -7.07 4.45
CA GLY A 185 9.48 -6.36 5.69
C GLY A 185 9.46 -4.84 5.52
N ALA A 186 10.34 -4.14 6.22
CA ALA A 186 10.44 -2.68 6.17
C ALA A 186 10.68 -2.13 4.76
N VAL A 187 11.43 -2.86 3.91
CA VAL A 187 11.66 -2.47 2.51
C VAL A 187 10.36 -2.28 1.75
N GLY A 188 9.49 -3.28 1.75
CA GLY A 188 8.21 -3.21 1.00
C GLY A 188 7.16 -2.39 1.71
N ASP A 189 7.08 -2.49 3.04
CA ASP A 189 6.03 -1.84 3.82
C ASP A 189 6.18 -0.30 3.80
N ILE A 190 7.35 0.21 4.18
CA ILE A 190 7.58 1.65 4.29
C ILE A 190 8.71 2.16 3.38
N GLY A 191 9.74 1.35 3.12
CA GLY A 191 10.83 1.71 2.21
C GLY A 191 10.36 1.96 0.78
N SER A 192 9.33 1.24 0.32
CA SER A 192 8.72 1.44 -1.00
C SER A 192 8.23 2.87 -1.22
N HIS A 193 7.72 3.54 -0.20
CA HIS A 193 7.34 4.96 -0.27
C HIS A 193 8.55 5.88 -0.48
N VAL A 194 9.67 5.59 0.19
CA VAL A 194 10.89 6.40 0.03
C VAL A 194 11.47 6.18 -1.36
N VAL A 195 11.49 4.94 -1.85
CA VAL A 195 11.92 4.60 -3.22
C VAL A 195 11.03 5.30 -4.25
N ASP A 196 9.72 5.29 -4.03
CA ASP A 196 8.76 5.96 -4.91
C ASP A 196 8.99 7.48 -4.98
N ILE A 197 9.18 8.14 -3.82
CA ILE A 197 9.51 9.57 -3.75
C ILE A 197 10.87 9.86 -4.39
N ALA A 198 11.87 9.02 -4.16
CA ALA A 198 13.20 9.17 -4.79
C ALA A 198 13.09 9.15 -6.32
N ARG A 199 12.37 8.16 -6.88
CA ARG A 199 12.12 8.07 -8.32
C ARG A 199 11.31 9.24 -8.85
N TYR A 200 10.29 9.67 -8.10
CA TYR A 200 9.42 10.79 -8.47
C TYR A 200 10.16 12.13 -8.52
N LEU A 201 11.01 12.40 -7.53
CA LEU A 201 11.70 13.69 -7.40
C LEU A 201 13.03 13.74 -8.17
N VAL A 202 13.79 12.63 -8.20
CA VAL A 202 15.16 12.61 -8.72
C VAL A 202 15.25 11.90 -10.07
N GLY A 203 14.49 10.83 -10.25
CA GLY A 203 14.50 10.00 -11.44
C GLY A 203 14.87 8.54 -11.15
N GLU A 204 15.09 7.74 -12.19
CA GLU A 204 15.29 6.29 -12.07
C GLU A 204 16.62 5.94 -11.40
N ILE A 205 16.58 4.93 -10.54
CA ILE A 205 17.75 4.38 -9.85
C ILE A 205 18.48 3.42 -10.79
N SER A 206 19.79 3.61 -10.96
CA SER A 206 20.64 2.79 -11.83
C SER A 206 21.44 1.73 -11.08
N ALA A 207 21.70 1.94 -9.79
CA ALA A 207 22.42 0.97 -8.95
C ALA A 207 22.03 1.12 -7.49
N VAL A 208 22.05 -0.01 -6.77
CA VAL A 208 21.77 -0.07 -5.33
C VAL A 208 22.75 -1.03 -4.66
N ASN A 209 23.17 -0.66 -3.45
CA ASN A 209 23.83 -1.56 -2.49
C ASN A 209 23.10 -1.42 -1.18
N SER A 210 22.65 -2.53 -0.59
CA SER A 210 21.77 -2.51 0.58
C SER A 210 22.17 -3.56 1.61
N ILE A 211 21.97 -3.21 2.88
CA ILE A 211 22.04 -4.12 4.03
C ILE A 211 20.64 -4.18 4.64
N THR A 212 20.19 -5.38 4.94
CA THR A 212 18.92 -5.61 5.67
C THR A 212 19.18 -6.40 6.94
N SER A 213 18.36 -6.17 7.96
CA SER A 213 18.45 -6.89 9.24
C SER A 213 17.07 -7.25 9.76
N THR A 214 16.99 -8.42 10.41
CA THR A 214 15.82 -8.87 11.19
C THR A 214 16.26 -8.91 12.65
N TYR A 215 15.74 -8.01 13.46
CA TYR A 215 16.10 -7.87 14.88
C TYR A 215 15.23 -8.73 15.77
N ILE A 216 13.94 -8.86 15.43
CA ILE A 216 12.97 -9.63 16.19
C ILE A 216 12.63 -10.88 15.40
N ALA A 217 13.36 -11.98 15.72
CA ALA A 217 13.27 -13.24 14.98
C ALA A 217 11.96 -14.02 15.22
N GLU A 218 11.25 -13.75 16.31
CA GLU A 218 10.02 -14.45 16.67
C GLU A 218 9.03 -13.53 17.35
N ARG A 219 7.73 -13.73 17.07
CA ARG A 219 6.63 -12.97 17.69
C ARG A 219 5.53 -13.90 18.18
N PRO A 220 4.76 -13.49 19.23
CA PRO A 220 3.60 -14.26 19.69
C PRO A 220 2.62 -14.51 18.53
N LEU A 221 2.11 -15.74 18.44
CA LEU A 221 1.04 -16.04 17.48
C LEU A 221 -0.24 -15.30 17.88
N GLN A 222 -0.94 -14.78 16.90
CA GLN A 222 -2.20 -14.07 17.10
C GLN A 222 -3.29 -15.06 17.52
N THR A 223 -3.89 -14.87 18.70
CA THR A 223 -4.87 -15.78 19.26
C THR A 223 -6.32 -15.44 18.93
N SER A 224 -6.63 -14.20 18.57
CA SER A 224 -7.95 -13.74 18.09
C SER A 224 -7.92 -12.29 17.64
N GLY A 225 -8.70 -11.94 16.61
CA GLY A 225 -8.95 -10.56 16.18
C GLY A 225 -7.96 -10.03 15.15
N PHE A 226 -8.50 -9.43 14.11
CA PHE A 226 -7.76 -8.81 13.02
C PHE A 226 -7.47 -7.35 13.39
N ASP A 227 -6.35 -7.08 14.05
CA ASP A 227 -5.85 -5.72 14.12
C ASP A 227 -4.51 -5.64 13.37
N ALA A 228 -4.57 -5.08 12.17
CA ALA A 228 -3.47 -5.08 11.22
C ALA A 228 -2.28 -4.21 11.65
N LEU A 229 -2.43 -3.38 12.67
CA LEU A 229 -1.42 -2.46 13.19
C LEU A 229 -0.99 -2.74 14.63
N GLY A 230 -1.18 -3.98 15.11
CA GLY A 230 -0.56 -4.40 16.36
C GLY A 230 -1.13 -3.73 17.60
N GLY A 231 -2.44 -3.65 17.71
CA GLY A 231 -3.10 -3.39 18.99
C GLY A 231 -2.73 -4.50 19.95
N ALA A 232 -1.84 -4.20 20.91
CA ALA A 232 -1.14 -5.17 21.72
C ALA A 232 -2.08 -5.89 22.68
N SER A 233 -2.34 -7.15 22.46
CA SER A 233 -2.52 -8.09 23.56
C SER A 233 -1.19 -8.83 23.74
N ARG A 234 -0.43 -8.51 24.78
CA ARG A 234 0.72 -9.32 25.19
C ARG A 234 0.24 -10.76 25.37
N SER A 235 0.86 -11.68 24.67
CA SER A 235 0.54 -13.09 24.74
C SER A 235 1.79 -13.85 25.19
N ASP A 236 1.68 -14.56 26.29
CA ASP A 236 2.68 -15.56 26.73
C ASP A 236 2.55 -16.89 25.95
N GLY A 237 1.79 -16.87 24.86
CA GLY A 237 1.51 -18.02 24.02
C GLY A 237 2.69 -18.43 23.12
N PRO A 238 2.47 -19.47 22.27
CA PRO A 238 3.49 -19.92 21.32
C PRO A 238 3.88 -18.79 20.35
N ARG A 239 5.16 -18.79 19.95
CA ARG A 239 5.73 -17.79 19.03
C ARG A 239 5.95 -18.40 17.67
N GLY A 240 5.87 -17.55 16.63
CA GLY A 240 6.15 -17.92 15.25
C GLY A 240 7.31 -17.08 14.71
N ALA A 241 8.00 -17.62 13.70
CA ALA A 241 9.16 -16.99 13.10
C ALA A 241 8.79 -15.76 12.25
N VAL A 242 9.64 -14.73 12.33
CA VAL A 242 9.66 -13.58 11.43
C VAL A 242 10.72 -13.85 10.35
N ASP A 243 10.32 -13.83 9.09
CA ASP A 243 11.19 -14.15 7.96
C ASP A 243 11.35 -12.99 6.96
N VAL A 244 11.11 -11.77 7.43
CA VAL A 244 11.27 -10.51 6.69
C VAL A 244 12.17 -9.54 7.43
N ASP A 245 12.65 -8.52 6.73
CA ASP A 245 13.49 -7.46 7.28
C ASP A 245 12.73 -6.51 8.22
N ASP A 246 13.36 -6.14 9.34
CA ASP A 246 12.91 -5.06 10.22
C ASP A 246 13.49 -3.71 9.82
N GLU A 247 14.66 -3.74 9.16
CA GLU A 247 15.39 -2.56 8.71
C GLU A 247 16.09 -2.81 7.38
N ALA A 248 16.17 -1.75 6.57
CA ALA A 248 17.01 -1.69 5.38
C ALA A 248 17.71 -0.34 5.27
N ILE A 249 19.01 -0.38 4.99
CA ILE A 249 19.84 0.79 4.70
C ILE A 249 20.44 0.59 3.31
N SER A 250 20.20 1.54 2.42
CA SER A 250 20.62 1.44 1.01
C SER A 250 21.39 2.67 0.56
N LEU A 251 22.44 2.45 -0.24
CA LEU A 251 23.10 3.48 -1.04
C LEU A 251 22.63 3.33 -2.48
N VAL A 252 22.26 4.43 -3.11
CA VAL A 252 21.70 4.44 -4.46
C VAL A 252 22.45 5.39 -5.38
N ARG A 253 22.49 5.05 -6.68
CA ARG A 253 22.92 5.92 -7.76
C ARG A 253 21.76 6.06 -8.74
N PHE A 254 21.54 7.28 -9.20
CA PHE A 254 20.52 7.59 -10.20
C PHE A 254 21.13 7.67 -11.61
N HIS A 255 20.31 7.48 -12.65
CA HIS A 255 20.76 7.58 -14.03
C HIS A 255 21.30 8.98 -14.39
N ASN A 256 20.80 10.03 -13.76
CA ASN A 256 21.28 11.40 -13.96
C ASN A 256 22.62 11.71 -13.23
N GLY A 257 23.21 10.71 -12.56
CA GLY A 257 24.48 10.80 -11.84
C GLY A 257 24.36 11.27 -10.39
N ALA A 258 23.17 11.61 -9.90
CA ALA A 258 22.95 11.86 -8.47
C ALA A 258 23.21 10.59 -7.65
N VAL A 259 23.58 10.76 -6.39
CA VAL A 259 23.76 9.67 -5.43
C VAL A 259 22.85 9.88 -4.23
N GLY A 260 22.62 8.84 -3.44
CA GLY A 260 21.77 9.01 -2.26
C GLY A 260 21.79 7.85 -1.29
N SER A 261 21.05 8.03 -0.20
CA SER A 261 20.75 6.98 0.77
C SER A 261 19.25 6.88 1.00
N ILE A 262 18.80 5.65 1.21
CA ILE A 262 17.43 5.30 1.58
C ILE A 262 17.50 4.41 2.82
N GLU A 263 16.77 4.78 3.86
CA GLU A 263 16.68 4.04 5.10
C GLU A 263 15.20 3.81 5.45
N ALA A 264 14.86 2.59 5.84
CA ALA A 264 13.53 2.23 6.29
C ALA A 264 13.62 1.26 7.46
N THR A 265 13.00 1.60 8.60
CA THR A 265 12.91 0.71 9.75
C THR A 265 11.58 0.84 10.46
N ARG A 266 11.06 -0.28 10.96
CA ARG A 266 9.84 -0.34 11.78
C ARG A 266 10.12 -0.42 13.28
N ASN A 267 11.42 -0.30 13.67
CA ASN A 267 11.90 -0.49 15.04
C ASN A 267 12.58 0.77 15.63
N ALA A 268 12.29 1.95 15.10
CA ALA A 268 12.84 3.21 15.59
C ALA A 268 12.00 3.79 16.73
N TRP A 269 12.23 3.37 17.95
CA TRP A 269 11.50 3.80 19.14
C TRP A 269 11.27 5.31 19.21
N GLY A 270 10.01 5.71 19.48
CA GLY A 270 9.58 7.11 19.59
C GLY A 270 9.34 7.79 18.23
N ARG A 271 9.38 7.05 17.12
CA ARG A 271 9.05 7.53 15.79
C ARG A 271 7.66 7.04 15.38
N ASN A 272 6.68 7.86 15.69
CA ASN A 272 5.32 7.68 15.16
C ASN A 272 5.26 8.19 13.72
N ASN A 273 4.42 7.59 12.91
CA ASN A 273 4.25 8.03 11.52
C ASN A 273 3.67 9.44 11.45
#